data_52c128a6b8068cdcb1c3955565a80ec0
#
_entry.id   52c128a6b8068cdcb1c3955565a80ec0
#
_cell.length_a   1.000
_cell.length_b   1.000
_cell.length_c   1.000
_cell.angle_alpha   90.00
_cell.angle_beta   90.00
_cell.angle_gamma   90.00
#
_symmetry.space_group_name_H-M   'P 1'
#
loop_
_entity.id
_entity.type
_entity.pdbx_description
1 polymer ?
#
loop_
_entity_poly.entity_id
_entity_poly.type
_entity_poly.pdbx_seq_one_letter_code
_entity_poly.pdbx_strand_id
1 'polypeptide(L)'
;MKTLIHAVPERMWYVEEFLIPALRAQGAEKIEIWNDEAHEGNLAACMASFAAREGDGGTWHLQDDVLPCRDFVKRCRELDDGVVFGFCCRNFGDRLDAFGQVYAPDAWNSFQCVRIPDAYARECAAWVRSMRWDKESPSAELPILWKLGKGDDTFFHEFLACRHPYDVVENVKPNLVEHIDWLLGGSTLLHWRDYLARAEFWDDEDLIAALRARIKARV
;
A
#
# COMPACT_ATOMS: atom_id res chain seq x y z
N MET A 1 -8.78 -0.58 -14.73
CA MET A 1 -8.00 -0.46 -13.49
C MET A 1 -6.83 -1.43 -13.57
N LYS A 2 -5.62 -0.94 -13.37
CA LYS A 2 -4.40 -1.74 -13.23
C LYS A 2 -4.10 -1.91 -11.74
N THR A 3 -3.80 -3.12 -11.31
CA THR A 3 -3.48 -3.43 -9.91
C THR A 3 -2.14 -4.15 -9.86
N LEU A 4 -1.26 -3.73 -8.98
CA LEU A 4 -0.01 -4.40 -8.65
C LEU A 4 -0.08 -4.88 -7.21
N ILE A 5 0.13 -6.16 -6.97
CA ILE A 5 0.25 -6.73 -5.63
C ILE A 5 1.73 -6.90 -5.33
N HIS A 6 2.21 -6.22 -4.29
CA HIS A 6 3.55 -6.39 -3.76
C HIS A 6 3.52 -7.47 -2.69
N ALA A 7 4.21 -8.57 -2.94
CA ALA A 7 4.12 -9.79 -2.14
C ALA A 7 5.50 -10.31 -1.73
N VAL A 8 5.49 -11.11 -0.68
CA VAL A 8 6.62 -11.95 -0.27
C VAL A 8 6.27 -13.45 -0.43
N PRO A 9 7.25 -14.32 -0.67
CA PRO A 9 7.00 -15.75 -0.92
C PRO A 9 6.16 -16.42 0.16
N GLU A 10 6.33 -16.04 1.41
CA GLU A 10 5.63 -16.63 2.56
C GLU A 10 4.11 -16.38 2.52
N ARG A 11 3.68 -15.29 1.86
CA ARG A 11 2.28 -14.90 1.77
C ARG A 11 1.65 -15.12 0.38
N MET A 12 2.43 -15.65 -0.58
CA MET A 12 1.93 -15.94 -1.93
C MET A 12 0.69 -16.84 -1.94
N TRP A 13 0.60 -17.81 -1.04
CA TRP A 13 -0.59 -18.66 -0.90
C TRP A 13 -1.87 -17.84 -0.63
N TYR A 14 -1.77 -16.78 0.20
CA TYR A 14 -2.90 -15.88 0.46
C TYR A 14 -3.25 -15.07 -0.78
N VAL A 15 -2.24 -14.53 -1.44
CA VAL A 15 -2.41 -13.76 -2.68
C VAL A 15 -3.14 -14.60 -3.73
N GLU A 16 -2.73 -15.83 -3.95
CA GLU A 16 -3.27 -16.72 -4.98
C GLU A 16 -4.63 -17.32 -4.62
N GLU A 17 -4.80 -17.74 -3.36
CA GLU A 17 -6.03 -18.43 -2.93
C GLU A 17 -7.16 -17.47 -2.52
N PHE A 18 -6.84 -16.23 -2.11
CA PHE A 18 -7.83 -15.30 -1.55
C PHE A 18 -7.83 -13.94 -2.23
N LEU A 19 -6.69 -13.21 -2.24
CA LEU A 19 -6.67 -11.82 -2.70
C LEU A 19 -7.00 -11.69 -4.18
N ILE A 20 -6.32 -12.43 -5.05
CA ILE A 20 -6.58 -12.40 -6.50
C ILE A 20 -8.01 -12.86 -6.83
N PRO A 21 -8.52 -13.98 -6.30
CA PRO A 21 -9.91 -14.37 -6.50
C PRO A 21 -10.92 -13.31 -6.07
N ALA A 22 -10.72 -12.66 -4.91
CA ALA A 22 -11.59 -11.59 -4.43
C ALA A 22 -11.60 -10.38 -5.38
N LEU A 23 -10.43 -9.97 -5.88
CA LEU A 23 -10.31 -8.88 -6.86
C LEU A 23 -10.96 -9.24 -8.21
N ARG A 24 -10.74 -10.46 -8.71
CA ARG A 24 -11.34 -10.95 -9.96
C ARG A 24 -12.85 -11.08 -9.89
N ALA A 25 -13.39 -11.56 -8.77
CA ALA A 25 -14.83 -11.63 -8.54
C ALA A 25 -15.51 -10.26 -8.62
N GLN A 26 -14.78 -9.20 -8.31
CA GLN A 26 -15.22 -7.81 -8.45
C GLN A 26 -14.93 -7.19 -9.83
N GLY A 27 -14.36 -7.94 -10.77
CA GLY A 27 -14.10 -7.50 -12.14
C GLY A 27 -12.75 -6.80 -12.34
N ALA A 28 -11.76 -7.07 -11.49
CA ALA A 28 -10.38 -6.66 -11.76
C ALA A 28 -9.80 -7.50 -12.91
N GLU A 29 -9.33 -6.87 -13.97
CA GLU A 29 -8.85 -7.54 -15.19
C GLU A 29 -7.33 -7.63 -15.25
N LYS A 30 -6.65 -6.52 -14.88
CA LYS A 30 -5.19 -6.41 -14.95
C LYS A 30 -4.60 -6.46 -13.54
N ILE A 31 -4.19 -7.66 -13.13
CA ILE A 31 -3.53 -7.90 -11.85
C ILE A 31 -2.13 -8.38 -12.13
N GLU A 32 -1.14 -7.64 -11.66
CA GLU A 32 0.28 -7.98 -11.70
C GLU A 32 0.74 -8.31 -10.29
N ILE A 33 1.70 -9.21 -10.16
CA ILE A 33 2.31 -9.57 -8.88
C ILE A 33 3.79 -9.22 -8.95
N TRP A 34 4.25 -8.49 -7.96
CA TRP A 34 5.66 -8.28 -7.71
C TRP A 34 6.05 -9.08 -6.47
N ASN A 35 6.64 -10.25 -6.69
CA ASN A 35 7.06 -11.13 -5.61
C ASN A 35 8.53 -10.88 -5.27
N ASP A 36 8.81 -10.49 -4.02
CA ASP A 36 10.17 -10.26 -3.51
C ASP A 36 10.87 -11.61 -3.16
N GLU A 37 11.10 -12.43 -4.17
CA GLU A 37 11.74 -13.75 -4.02
C GLU A 37 13.16 -13.65 -3.44
N ALA A 38 13.83 -12.55 -3.71
CA ALA A 38 15.22 -12.34 -3.24
C ALA A 38 15.28 -11.80 -1.81
N HIS A 39 14.13 -11.47 -1.19
CA HIS A 39 14.05 -10.82 0.13
C HIS A 39 14.93 -9.56 0.21
N GLU A 40 14.89 -8.75 -0.83
CA GLU A 40 15.64 -7.48 -0.90
C GLU A 40 15.15 -6.46 0.13
N GLY A 41 13.96 -6.71 0.67
CA GLY A 41 13.29 -5.86 1.62
C GLY A 41 12.30 -4.89 0.98
N ASN A 42 11.33 -4.47 1.77
CA ASN A 42 10.14 -3.75 1.31
C ASN A 42 10.47 -2.53 0.42
N LEU A 43 11.42 -1.69 0.84
CA LEU A 43 11.80 -0.51 0.06
C LEU A 43 12.44 -0.88 -1.28
N ALA A 44 13.40 -1.81 -1.30
CA ALA A 44 14.11 -2.17 -2.52
C ALA A 44 13.17 -2.81 -3.54
N ALA A 45 12.37 -3.77 -3.11
CA ALA A 45 11.37 -4.43 -3.94
C ALA A 45 10.30 -3.46 -4.44
N CYS A 46 9.81 -2.53 -3.59
CA CYS A 46 8.87 -1.50 -3.98
C CYS A 46 9.47 -0.58 -5.05
N MET A 47 10.69 -0.08 -4.86
CA MET A 47 11.36 0.80 -5.83
C MET A 47 11.68 0.07 -7.14
N ALA A 48 11.97 -1.21 -7.11
CA ALA A 48 12.14 -2.02 -8.32
C ALA A 48 10.80 -2.14 -9.09
N SER A 49 9.71 -2.42 -8.39
CA SER A 49 8.36 -2.47 -8.98
C SER A 49 7.95 -1.12 -9.58
N PHE A 50 8.29 0.00 -8.94
CA PHE A 50 8.02 1.34 -9.41
C PHE A 50 8.80 1.66 -10.68
N ALA A 51 10.08 1.27 -10.72
CA ALA A 51 10.92 1.48 -11.88
C ALA A 51 10.46 0.69 -13.12
N ALA A 52 9.82 -0.46 -12.91
CA ALA A 52 9.32 -1.32 -13.97
C ALA A 52 7.97 -0.87 -14.54
N ARG A 53 7.32 0.14 -13.96
CA ARG A 53 6.00 0.60 -14.46
C ARG A 53 6.12 1.26 -15.82
N GLU A 54 5.16 0.95 -16.68
CA GLU A 54 5.09 1.45 -18.05
C GLU A 54 3.79 2.24 -18.27
N GLY A 55 3.86 3.20 -19.22
CA GLY A 55 2.72 4.04 -19.60
C GLY A 55 2.57 5.28 -18.73
N ASP A 56 1.46 5.99 -18.96
CA ASP A 56 1.13 7.27 -18.31
C ASP A 56 -0.14 7.17 -17.44
N GLY A 57 -0.59 5.97 -17.19
CA GLY A 57 -1.78 5.72 -16.36
C GLY A 57 -1.49 5.77 -14.87
N GLY A 58 -2.35 5.12 -14.11
CA GLY A 58 -2.16 4.91 -12.68
C GLY A 58 -2.37 3.45 -12.32
N THR A 59 -1.63 3.03 -11.32
CA THR A 59 -1.67 1.66 -10.80
C THR A 59 -2.06 1.67 -9.33
N TRP A 60 -3.04 0.87 -8.97
CA TRP A 60 -3.33 0.56 -7.58
C TRP A 60 -2.28 -0.42 -7.05
N HIS A 61 -1.47 0.05 -6.12
CA HIS A 61 -0.50 -0.75 -5.40
C HIS A 61 -1.17 -1.30 -4.15
N LEU A 62 -1.13 -2.62 -3.99
CA LEU A 62 -1.62 -3.33 -2.82
C LEU A 62 -0.48 -4.11 -2.18
N GLN A 63 -0.41 -4.14 -0.86
CA GLN A 63 0.41 -5.10 -0.15
C GLN A 63 -0.31 -6.44 -0.04
N ASP A 64 0.45 -7.50 0.18
CA ASP A 64 -0.03 -8.88 0.24
C ASP A 64 -0.77 -9.27 1.52
N ASP A 65 -0.93 -8.33 2.45
CA ASP A 65 -1.61 -8.49 3.74
C ASP A 65 -2.86 -7.62 3.87
N VAL A 66 -3.49 -7.35 2.75
CA VAL A 66 -4.75 -6.60 2.71
C VAL A 66 -5.92 -7.43 2.23
N LEU A 67 -7.10 -7.05 2.68
CA LEU A 67 -8.36 -7.62 2.26
C LEU A 67 -9.24 -6.52 1.67
N PRO A 68 -9.58 -6.60 0.36
CA PRO A 68 -10.37 -5.57 -0.30
C PRO A 68 -11.82 -5.56 0.20
N CYS A 69 -12.42 -4.38 0.32
CA CYS A 69 -13.84 -4.23 0.61
C CYS A 69 -14.72 -4.78 -0.53
N ARG A 70 -16.01 -4.99 -0.28
CA ARG A 70 -16.96 -5.59 -1.23
C ARG A 70 -17.01 -4.87 -2.58
N ASP A 71 -16.96 -3.54 -2.58
CA ASP A 71 -17.04 -2.69 -3.78
C ASP A 71 -15.69 -2.09 -4.19
N PHE A 72 -14.59 -2.71 -3.81
CA PHE A 72 -13.25 -2.20 -4.00
C PHE A 72 -12.99 -1.77 -5.46
N VAL A 73 -13.18 -2.67 -6.42
CA VAL A 73 -12.89 -2.39 -7.83
C VAL A 73 -13.76 -1.25 -8.40
N LYS A 74 -15.05 -1.21 -8.00
CA LYS A 74 -15.95 -0.12 -8.40
C LYS A 74 -15.46 1.20 -7.85
N ARG A 75 -15.19 1.29 -6.58
CA ARG A 75 -14.71 2.51 -5.91
C ARG A 75 -13.36 2.97 -6.47
N CYS A 76 -12.44 2.03 -6.73
CA CYS A 76 -11.16 2.35 -7.37
C CYS A 76 -11.32 2.96 -8.75
N ARG A 77 -12.33 2.54 -9.53
CA ARG A 77 -12.59 3.12 -10.85
C ARG A 77 -13.17 4.53 -10.78
N GLU A 78 -13.87 4.86 -9.70
CA GLU A 78 -14.41 6.19 -9.44
C GLU A 78 -13.31 7.19 -8.97
N LEU A 79 -12.17 6.67 -8.51
CA LEU A 79 -11.03 7.40 -7.97
C LEU A 79 -9.81 7.32 -8.90
N ASP A 80 -10.01 7.42 -10.19
CA ASP A 80 -8.98 7.13 -11.20
C ASP A 80 -8.15 8.36 -11.59
N ASP A 81 -7.81 9.22 -10.63
CA ASP A 81 -6.93 10.36 -10.83
C ASP A 81 -5.98 10.58 -9.64
N GLY A 82 -4.81 11.16 -9.91
CA GLY A 82 -3.83 11.57 -8.89
C GLY A 82 -3.28 10.46 -8.01
N VAL A 83 -2.77 10.83 -6.86
CA VAL A 83 -2.35 9.94 -5.77
C VAL A 83 -3.52 9.77 -4.81
N VAL A 84 -3.96 8.51 -4.63
CA VAL A 84 -5.10 8.19 -3.78
C VAL A 84 -4.73 7.11 -2.78
N PHE A 85 -4.81 7.42 -1.49
CA PHE A 85 -4.64 6.44 -0.43
C PHE A 85 -5.97 5.78 -0.08
N GLY A 86 -6.08 4.51 -0.39
CA GLY A 86 -7.25 3.68 -0.08
C GLY A 86 -7.24 3.06 1.31
N PHE A 87 -6.14 3.25 2.05
CA PHE A 87 -6.00 2.82 3.43
C PHE A 87 -5.34 3.92 4.27
N CYS A 88 -5.99 4.29 5.36
CA CYS A 88 -5.51 5.29 6.30
C CYS A 88 -5.45 4.69 7.69
N CYS A 89 -4.32 4.80 8.36
CA CYS A 89 -4.17 4.38 9.75
C CYS A 89 -5.05 5.22 10.68
N ARG A 90 -5.62 4.59 11.70
CA ARG A 90 -6.50 5.23 12.67
C ARG A 90 -5.86 6.43 13.41
N ASN A 91 -4.56 6.36 13.66
CA ASN A 91 -3.82 7.43 14.36
C ASN A 91 -3.81 8.77 13.61
N PHE A 92 -4.05 8.73 12.31
CA PHE A 92 -4.18 9.94 11.49
C PHE A 92 -5.65 10.22 11.15
N GLY A 93 -6.54 9.27 11.45
CA GLY A 93 -7.97 9.32 11.18
C GLY A 93 -8.68 10.49 11.85
N ASP A 94 -8.26 10.88 13.04
CA ASP A 94 -8.87 12.01 13.76
C ASP A 94 -8.57 13.37 13.14
N ARG A 95 -7.56 13.43 12.25
CA ARG A 95 -7.29 14.60 11.41
C ARG A 95 -7.95 14.49 10.04
N LEU A 96 -8.57 13.38 9.75
CA LEU A 96 -9.23 13.04 8.50
C LEU A 96 -10.73 13.21 8.66
N ASP A 97 -11.15 14.40 9.01
CA ASP A 97 -12.56 14.71 9.12
C ASP A 97 -13.23 14.72 7.76
N ALA A 98 -13.79 13.72 7.35
CA ALA A 98 -14.65 13.65 6.19
C ALA A 98 -14.03 13.14 4.88
N PHE A 99 -14.88 12.55 4.15
CA PHE A 99 -14.79 12.11 2.77
C PHE A 99 -13.91 13.00 1.88
N GLY A 100 -12.92 12.38 1.22
CA GLY A 100 -12.16 13.05 0.19
C GLY A 100 -11.34 14.25 0.64
N GLN A 101 -10.85 14.26 1.86
CA GLN A 101 -9.93 15.32 2.23
C GLN A 101 -8.61 15.19 1.50
N VAL A 102 -8.30 16.26 0.82
CA VAL A 102 -7.03 16.52 0.19
C VAL A 102 -5.98 16.72 1.27
N TYR A 103 -4.93 15.95 1.25
CA TYR A 103 -3.82 16.06 2.18
C TYR A 103 -2.65 16.82 1.59
N ALA A 104 -2.02 17.59 2.44
CA ALA A 104 -0.65 18.00 2.16
C ALA A 104 0.25 16.76 2.07
N PRO A 105 1.25 16.75 1.16
CA PRO A 105 2.15 15.61 0.98
C PRO A 105 2.92 15.19 2.24
N ASP A 106 2.98 16.03 3.26
CA ASP A 106 3.59 15.75 4.57
C ASP A 106 2.70 14.95 5.54
N ALA A 107 1.43 14.68 5.17
CA ALA A 107 0.56 13.83 5.96
C ALA A 107 0.93 12.36 5.76
N TRP A 108 1.14 11.64 6.86
CA TRP A 108 1.53 10.24 6.83
C TRP A 108 0.37 9.32 6.50
N ASN A 109 0.51 8.52 5.45
CA ASN A 109 -0.42 7.45 5.09
C ASN A 109 0.32 6.16 4.80
N SER A 110 -0.33 5.06 5.07
CA SER A 110 0.23 3.73 4.95
C SER A 110 0.09 3.17 3.53
N PHE A 111 1.03 2.33 3.11
CA PHE A 111 1.16 1.85 1.74
C PHE A 111 0.36 0.59 1.42
N GLN A 112 -0.49 0.12 2.34
CA GLN A 112 -1.31 -1.08 2.16
C GLN A 112 -2.21 -1.04 0.93
N CYS A 113 -2.69 0.17 0.59
CA CYS A 113 -3.49 0.37 -0.61
C CYS A 113 -3.32 1.81 -1.09
N VAL A 114 -2.66 2.01 -2.21
CA VAL A 114 -2.44 3.35 -2.77
C VAL A 114 -2.49 3.31 -4.29
N ARG A 115 -3.20 4.29 -4.90
CA ARG A 115 -3.10 4.56 -6.32
C ARG A 115 -1.97 5.54 -6.57
N ILE A 116 -1.09 5.19 -7.48
CA ILE A 116 0.05 6.02 -7.84
C ILE A 116 0.08 6.17 -9.36
N PRO A 117 0.14 7.40 -9.90
CA PRO A 117 0.43 7.62 -11.31
C PRO A 117 1.74 6.92 -11.70
N ASP A 118 1.74 6.20 -12.82
CA ASP A 118 2.91 5.41 -13.23
C ASP A 118 4.16 6.29 -13.46
N ALA A 119 3.97 7.53 -13.90
CA ALA A 119 5.04 8.52 -13.99
C ALA A 119 5.65 8.85 -12.62
N TYR A 120 4.81 9.05 -11.60
CA TYR A 120 5.28 9.34 -10.23
C TYR A 120 6.03 8.16 -9.62
N ALA A 121 5.57 6.96 -9.86
CA ALA A 121 6.27 5.76 -9.40
C ALA A 121 7.69 5.68 -10.00
N ARG A 122 7.83 5.89 -11.32
CA ARG A 122 9.14 5.90 -11.97
C ARG A 122 10.04 7.03 -11.47
N GLU A 123 9.48 8.22 -11.29
CA GLU A 123 10.21 9.37 -10.77
C GLU A 123 10.67 9.13 -9.32
N CYS A 124 9.80 8.59 -8.48
CA CYS A 124 10.14 8.20 -7.10
C CYS A 124 11.29 7.20 -7.06
N ALA A 125 11.22 6.14 -7.87
CA ALA A 125 12.28 5.14 -7.95
C ALA A 125 13.61 5.74 -8.44
N ALA A 126 13.57 6.66 -9.39
CA ALA A 126 14.76 7.36 -9.86
C ALA A 126 15.33 8.30 -8.79
N TRP A 127 14.47 9.03 -8.09
CA TRP A 127 14.84 9.92 -7.00
C TRP A 127 15.49 9.17 -5.85
N VAL A 128 14.88 8.07 -5.38
CA VAL A 128 15.46 7.22 -4.32
C VAL A 128 16.82 6.68 -4.74
N ARG A 129 16.96 6.21 -5.99
CA ARG A 129 18.27 5.72 -6.50
C ARG A 129 19.33 6.80 -6.62
N SER A 130 18.95 8.05 -6.84
CA SER A 130 19.89 9.18 -6.92
C SER A 130 20.45 9.56 -5.55
N MET A 131 19.83 9.13 -4.48
CA MET A 131 20.30 9.39 -3.12
C MET A 131 21.55 8.58 -2.85
N ARG A 132 22.57 9.24 -2.34
CA ARG A 132 23.76 8.56 -1.83
C ARG A 132 23.44 8.06 -0.42
N TRP A 133 23.19 6.76 -0.32
CA TRP A 133 23.01 6.08 0.94
C TRP A 133 24.37 5.88 1.62
N ASP A 134 24.93 6.94 2.16
CA ASP A 134 26.09 6.82 3.04
C ASP A 134 25.58 6.53 4.45
N LYS A 135 25.91 5.34 4.96
CA LYS A 135 25.54 4.94 6.32
C LYS A 135 26.18 5.85 7.37
N GLU A 136 27.28 6.50 7.05
CA GLU A 136 28.05 7.34 7.95
C GLU A 136 27.67 8.82 7.87
N SER A 137 27.08 9.25 6.78
CA SER A 137 26.63 10.63 6.57
C SER A 137 25.28 10.66 5.86
N PRO A 138 24.18 10.47 6.62
CA PRO A 138 22.86 10.68 6.04
C PRO A 138 22.80 12.10 5.51
N SER A 139 22.35 12.26 4.24
CA SER A 139 22.25 13.58 3.64
C SER A 139 21.45 14.50 4.57
N ALA A 140 21.87 15.76 4.69
CA ALA A 140 21.20 16.75 5.54
C ALA A 140 19.72 16.95 5.13
N GLU A 141 19.34 16.47 3.95
CA GLU A 141 17.99 16.56 3.38
C GLU A 141 17.02 15.52 3.95
N LEU A 142 17.53 14.43 4.58
CA LEU A 142 16.67 13.31 5.01
C LEU A 142 16.88 12.85 6.45
N PRO A 143 17.09 13.72 7.45
CA PRO A 143 17.37 13.28 8.82
C PRO A 143 16.18 12.55 9.47
N ILE A 144 14.97 12.76 8.98
CA ILE A 144 13.74 12.13 9.47
C ILE A 144 13.60 10.71 8.96
N LEU A 145 13.84 10.48 7.67
CA LEU A 145 13.72 9.16 7.03
C LEU A 145 14.65 8.13 7.66
N TRP A 146 15.86 8.56 7.99
CA TRP A 146 16.84 7.71 8.61
C TRP A 146 16.45 7.27 10.03
N LYS A 147 15.70 8.11 10.75
CA LYS A 147 15.22 7.83 12.11
C LYS A 147 13.95 6.98 12.15
N LEU A 148 13.11 7.07 11.14
CA LEU A 148 11.78 6.43 11.12
C LEU A 148 11.78 5.02 10.55
N GLY A 149 12.91 4.54 10.05
CA GLY A 149 12.98 3.24 9.41
C GLY A 149 12.93 3.37 7.89
N LYS A 150 13.20 2.27 7.20
CA LYS A 150 13.40 2.21 5.76
C LYS A 150 12.14 1.78 5.01
N GLY A 151 10.97 2.23 5.45
CA GLY A 151 9.69 1.87 4.84
C GLY A 151 9.49 2.53 3.48
N ASP A 152 8.86 1.82 2.58
CA ASP A 152 8.47 2.30 1.24
C ASP A 152 7.51 3.49 1.33
N ASP A 153 6.58 3.45 2.28
CA ASP A 153 5.65 4.51 2.61
C ASP A 153 6.35 5.82 2.97
N THR A 154 7.35 5.76 3.85
CA THR A 154 8.14 6.91 4.27
C THR A 154 8.81 7.59 3.09
N PHE A 155 9.46 6.81 2.22
CA PHE A 155 10.16 7.37 1.07
C PHE A 155 9.23 7.97 0.03
N PHE A 156 8.07 7.38 -0.17
CA PHE A 156 7.10 7.94 -1.11
C PHE A 156 6.51 9.26 -0.59
N HIS A 157 6.22 9.37 0.69
CA HIS A 157 5.77 10.63 1.29
C HIS A 157 6.80 11.74 1.15
N GLU A 158 8.06 11.45 1.45
CA GLU A 158 9.13 12.43 1.29
C GLU A 158 9.36 12.80 -0.17
N PHE A 159 9.24 11.83 -1.08
CA PHE A 159 9.27 12.11 -2.51
C PHE A 159 8.18 13.12 -2.89
N LEU A 160 6.93 12.88 -2.46
CA LEU A 160 5.84 13.82 -2.73
C LEU A 160 6.11 15.20 -2.12
N ALA A 161 6.55 15.26 -0.87
CA ALA A 161 6.85 16.51 -0.20
C ALA A 161 7.98 17.31 -0.89
N CYS A 162 9.00 16.61 -1.39
CA CYS A 162 10.15 17.25 -2.03
C CYS A 162 9.93 17.60 -3.51
N ARG A 163 9.19 16.78 -4.25
CA ARG A 163 9.06 16.86 -5.71
C ARG A 163 7.71 17.38 -6.16
N HIS A 164 6.67 17.09 -5.38
CA HIS A 164 5.27 17.40 -5.68
C HIS A 164 4.56 18.11 -4.51
N PRO A 165 5.17 19.18 -3.92
CA PRO A 165 4.68 19.79 -2.67
C PRO A 165 3.32 20.48 -2.80
N TYR A 166 2.85 20.68 -4.03
CA TYR A 166 1.56 21.33 -4.31
C TYR A 166 0.51 20.37 -4.86
N ASP A 167 0.88 19.10 -5.03
CA ASP A 167 -0.05 18.13 -5.56
C ASP A 167 -1.03 17.69 -4.47
N VAL A 168 -2.23 17.48 -4.94
CA VAL A 168 -3.33 17.02 -4.09
C VAL A 168 -3.22 15.51 -3.92
N VAL A 169 -3.23 15.08 -2.68
CA VAL A 169 -3.29 13.66 -2.30
C VAL A 169 -4.66 13.39 -1.71
N GLU A 170 -5.38 12.45 -2.28
CA GLU A 170 -6.70 12.05 -1.79
C GLU A 170 -6.58 10.90 -0.79
N ASN A 171 -7.34 10.99 0.30
CA ASN A 171 -7.52 9.91 1.27
C ASN A 171 -8.96 9.45 1.26
N VAL A 172 -9.17 8.16 1.03
CA VAL A 172 -10.51 7.59 0.91
C VAL A 172 -11.01 7.11 2.25
N LYS A 173 -12.20 7.56 2.63
CA LYS A 173 -12.96 7.01 3.75
C LYS A 173 -14.35 6.59 3.30
N PRO A 174 -14.85 5.49 3.82
CA PRO A 174 -14.13 4.46 4.60
C PRO A 174 -13.03 3.80 3.78
N ASN A 175 -12.06 3.17 4.46
CA ASN A 175 -10.95 2.48 3.83
C ASN A 175 -11.41 1.50 2.75
N LEU A 176 -10.63 1.37 1.68
CA LEU A 176 -10.90 0.42 0.58
C LEU A 176 -10.45 -1.00 0.91
N VAL A 177 -9.53 -1.12 1.87
CA VAL A 177 -8.98 -2.42 2.31
C VAL A 177 -8.93 -2.48 3.83
N GLU A 178 -8.92 -3.68 4.37
CA GLU A 178 -8.55 -3.97 5.74
C GLU A 178 -7.15 -4.58 5.77
N HIS A 179 -6.31 -4.14 6.71
CA HIS A 179 -4.97 -4.67 6.91
C HIS A 179 -5.05 -5.90 7.83
N ILE A 180 -4.66 -7.05 7.33
CA ILE A 180 -4.85 -8.35 7.98
C ILE A 180 -3.54 -9.07 8.36
N ASP A 181 -2.43 -8.35 8.43
CA ASP A 181 -1.12 -8.87 8.82
C ASP A 181 -1.17 -9.67 10.14
N TRP A 182 -1.94 -9.18 11.10
CA TRP A 182 -2.17 -9.85 12.39
C TRP A 182 -2.78 -11.25 12.27
N LEU A 183 -3.51 -11.49 11.18
CA LEU A 183 -4.15 -12.78 10.90
C LEU A 183 -3.21 -13.72 10.15
N LEU A 184 -2.43 -13.16 9.20
CA LEU A 184 -1.51 -13.93 8.35
C LEU A 184 -0.21 -14.31 9.06
N GLY A 185 0.14 -13.62 10.13
CA GLY A 185 1.41 -13.74 10.83
C GLY A 185 2.55 -13.00 10.11
N GLY A 186 3.63 -12.75 10.85
CA GLY A 186 4.82 -12.09 10.30
C GLY A 186 4.77 -10.57 10.23
N SER A 187 3.81 -9.95 10.92
CA SER A 187 3.75 -8.49 11.04
C SER A 187 4.99 -7.92 11.69
N THR A 188 5.59 -6.94 11.04
CA THR A 188 6.65 -6.10 11.63
C THR A 188 6.09 -5.11 12.65
N LEU A 189 4.77 -4.95 12.70
CA LEU A 189 4.04 -3.97 13.50
C LEU A 189 3.23 -4.61 14.63
N LEU A 190 3.74 -5.67 15.26
CA LEU A 190 3.07 -6.42 16.35
C LEU A 190 2.48 -5.55 17.49
N HIS A 191 2.95 -4.32 17.62
CA HIS A 191 2.53 -3.38 18.66
C HIS A 191 1.30 -2.53 18.29
N TRP A 192 0.81 -2.61 17.05
CA TRP A 192 -0.25 -1.74 16.53
C TRP A 192 -1.60 -2.43 16.37
N ARG A 193 -1.81 -3.57 17.05
CA ARG A 193 -3.06 -4.37 16.98
C ARG A 193 -4.33 -3.58 17.32
N ASP A 194 -4.21 -2.49 18.06
CA ASP A 194 -5.35 -1.67 18.46
C ASP A 194 -5.78 -0.65 17.39
N TYR A 195 -5.07 -0.58 16.26
CA TYR A 195 -5.27 0.43 15.23
C TYR A 195 -5.93 -0.09 13.96
N LEU A 196 -6.67 -1.17 14.06
CA LEU A 196 -7.41 -1.72 12.93
C LEU A 196 -8.50 -0.75 12.49
N ALA A 197 -8.18 0.06 11.49
CA ALA A 197 -9.18 0.82 10.77
C ALA A 197 -9.98 -0.16 9.91
N ARG A 198 -11.14 -0.58 10.39
CA ARG A 198 -12.02 -1.47 9.65
C ARG A 198 -12.50 -0.77 8.37
N ALA A 199 -12.47 -1.49 7.27
CA ALA A 199 -13.27 -1.11 6.12
C ALA A 199 -14.75 -1.21 6.53
N GLU A 200 -15.51 -0.10 6.44
CA GLU A 200 -16.88 -0.02 6.95
C GLU A 200 -17.86 -1.03 6.32
N PHE A 201 -17.48 -1.64 5.19
CA PHE A 201 -18.33 -2.54 4.42
C PHE A 201 -17.81 -3.97 4.39
N TRP A 202 -17.05 -4.34 5.40
CA TRP A 202 -16.47 -5.66 5.46
C TRP A 202 -17.30 -6.55 6.38
N ASP A 203 -18.25 -7.26 5.80
CA ASP A 203 -19.16 -8.19 6.47
C ASP A 203 -19.13 -9.59 5.85
N ASP A 204 -18.04 -9.93 5.13
CA ASP A 204 -17.87 -11.28 4.60
C ASP A 204 -17.30 -12.21 5.69
N GLU A 205 -18.17 -12.57 6.64
CA GLU A 205 -17.83 -13.50 7.72
C GLU A 205 -17.37 -14.86 7.18
N ASP A 206 -17.91 -15.28 6.04
CA ASP A 206 -17.56 -16.55 5.40
C ASP A 206 -16.12 -16.53 4.87
N LEU A 207 -15.70 -15.43 4.29
CA LEU A 207 -14.33 -15.27 3.80
C LEU A 207 -13.32 -15.26 4.95
N ILE A 208 -13.62 -14.57 6.06
CA ILE A 208 -12.77 -14.61 7.26
C ILE A 208 -12.73 -16.00 7.85
N ALA A 209 -13.87 -16.68 7.93
CA ALA A 209 -13.93 -18.04 8.46
C ALA A 209 -13.09 -19.00 7.61
N ALA A 210 -13.20 -18.91 6.29
CA ALA A 210 -12.39 -19.69 5.35
C ALA A 210 -10.89 -19.40 5.50
N LEU A 211 -10.52 -18.13 5.60
CA LEU A 211 -9.14 -17.72 5.80
C LEU A 211 -8.56 -18.23 7.12
N ARG A 212 -9.31 -18.10 8.22
CA ARG A 212 -8.92 -18.65 9.54
C ARG A 212 -8.77 -20.17 9.51
N ALA A 213 -9.68 -20.88 8.84
CA ALA A 213 -9.58 -22.32 8.68
C ALA A 213 -8.33 -22.73 7.90
N ARG A 214 -8.01 -21.99 6.83
CA ARG A 214 -6.83 -22.23 6.01
C ARG A 214 -5.53 -21.98 6.77
N ILE A 215 -5.46 -20.91 7.56
CA ILE A 215 -4.31 -20.61 8.42
C ILE A 215 -4.08 -21.74 9.43
N LYS A 216 -5.15 -22.21 10.10
CA LYS A 216 -5.04 -23.33 11.05
C LYS A 216 -4.56 -24.63 10.42
N ALA A 217 -4.86 -24.86 9.14
CA ALA A 217 -4.43 -26.06 8.43
C ALA A 217 -2.94 -25.99 7.98
N ARG A 218 -2.31 -24.83 8.06
CA ARG A 218 -0.88 -24.64 7.69
C ARG A 218 0.07 -24.66 8.88
N VAL A 219 -0.43 -24.52 10.09
CA VAL A 219 0.30 -24.65 11.37
C VAL A 219 0.25 -26.09 11.86
#